data_ae8846faa74c577effbd922a9238c891
#
_entry.id   ae8846faa74c577effbd922a9238c891
#
_cell.length_a   1.000
_cell.length_b   1.000
_cell.length_c   1.000
_cell.angle_alpha   90.00
_cell.angle_beta   90.00
_cell.angle_gamma   90.00
#
_symmetry.space_group_name_H-M   'P 1'
#
loop_
_entity.id
_entity.type
_entity.pdbx_description
1 polymer ?
#
loop_
_entity_poly.entity_id
_entity_poly.type
_entity_poly.pdbx_seq_one_letter_code
_entity_poly.pdbx_strand_id
1 'polypeptide(L)'
;MSQSATRKSNSSLVLTASAPPDGVFQSAKVFEAIRAGLAEEGKELVNRIKGVFAFKVTGGRDGAEGLWIVDCKTGTGSVEFGGKGKPDVTLTISDVDLLQLMSGRLNPQQAFFTGRLKLQGNMGLGMRLKEFQTKLSGKL
;
A
#
# COMPACT_ATOMS: atom_id res chain seq x y z
N MET A 1 19.71 -5.45 23.64
CA MET A 1 19.74 -4.95 23.20
C MET A 1 19.21 -4.46 22.84
N SER A 2 19.07 -4.62 22.57
CA SER A 2 18.88 -4.00 21.96
C SER A 2 18.26 -3.44 21.63
N GLN A 3 18.07 -3.47 21.37
CA GLN A 3 17.82 -2.84 20.82
C GLN A 3 17.37 -2.15 20.53
N SER A 4 17.34 -2.24 20.53
CA SER A 4 17.21 -1.43 20.03
C SER A 4 16.86 -0.80 19.71
N ALA A 5 16.87 -0.95 19.67
CA ALA A 5 16.91 -0.19 19.15
C ALA A 5 16.63 0.51 18.94
N THR A 6 16.72 0.48 18.96
CA THR A 6 16.82 1.24 18.57
C THR A 6 16.56 1.95 18.45
N ARG A 7 16.58 2.13 18.54
CA ARG A 7 16.67 2.92 18.21
C ARG A 7 16.48 3.71 18.00
N LYS A 8 16.54 3.88 17.94
CA LYS A 8 16.67 4.75 17.48
C LYS A 8 16.38 5.41 17.16
N SER A 9 16.31 5.68 17.11
CA SER A 9 16.36 6.51 16.80
C SER A 9 16.14 7.06 16.03
N ASN A 10 15.84 7.22 15.86
CA ASN A 10 15.83 7.85 14.62
C ASN A 10 14.60 8.65 14.36
N SER A 11 14.72 9.90 14.09
CA SER A 11 13.61 10.82 14.01
C SER A 11 12.68 10.52 12.84
N SER A 12 13.20 10.15 11.70
CA SER A 12 12.34 9.76 10.62
C SER A 12 12.30 8.25 10.58
N LEU A 13 11.17 7.72 10.94
CA LEU A 13 11.03 6.29 11.04
C LEU A 13 10.75 5.69 9.68
N VAL A 14 11.80 5.49 8.92
CA VAL A 14 11.70 4.71 7.69
C VAL A 14 11.86 3.26 8.09
N LEU A 15 10.80 2.50 7.94
CA LEU A 15 10.78 1.12 8.37
C LEU A 15 11.23 0.21 7.24
N THR A 16 12.26 -0.58 7.51
CA THR A 16 12.83 -1.49 6.52
C THR A 16 12.63 -2.96 6.86
N ALA A 17 11.90 -3.24 7.94
CA ALA A 17 11.60 -4.61 8.34
C ALA A 17 10.70 -5.28 7.31
N SER A 18 10.67 -6.62 7.31
CA SER A 18 9.85 -7.39 6.37
C SER A 18 8.35 -7.35 6.71
N ALA A 19 7.99 -6.88 7.89
CA ALA A 19 6.61 -6.71 8.32
C ALA A 19 6.47 -5.39 9.07
N PRO A 20 5.34 -4.69 8.93
CA PRO A 20 5.14 -3.46 9.67
C PRO A 20 4.96 -3.74 11.15
N PRO A 21 5.45 -2.85 12.03
CA PRO A 21 5.20 -3.01 13.47
C PRO A 21 3.71 -2.87 13.76
N ASP A 22 3.24 -3.59 14.75
CA ASP A 22 1.84 -3.56 15.15
C ASP A 22 1.41 -2.17 15.59
N GLY A 23 0.25 -1.75 15.13
CA GLY A 23 -0.37 -0.49 15.58
C GLY A 23 0.24 0.78 15.01
N VAL A 24 1.25 0.68 14.14
CA VAL A 24 1.88 1.87 13.57
C VAL A 24 1.08 2.40 12.38
N PHE A 25 0.52 1.52 11.56
CA PHE A 25 -0.27 1.92 10.40
C PHE A 25 -1.68 1.36 10.48
N GLN A 26 -2.68 2.24 10.48
CA GLN A 26 -4.07 1.81 10.41
C GLN A 26 -4.37 1.13 9.09
N SER A 27 -3.69 1.57 8.02
CA SER A 27 -3.88 1.01 6.68
C SER A 27 -3.19 -0.34 6.49
N ALA A 28 -2.45 -0.84 7.48
CA ALA A 28 -1.83 -2.16 7.37
C ALA A 28 -2.87 -3.24 7.07
N LYS A 29 -4.08 -3.11 7.62
CA LYS A 29 -5.16 -4.07 7.35
C LYS A 29 -5.59 -4.07 5.89
N VAL A 30 -5.39 -2.97 5.18
CA VAL A 30 -5.66 -2.91 3.74
C VAL A 30 -4.76 -3.90 3.01
N PHE A 31 -3.48 -3.91 3.35
CA PHE A 31 -2.53 -4.79 2.68
C PHE A 31 -2.76 -6.26 3.07
N GLU A 32 -3.21 -6.51 4.29
CA GLU A 32 -3.59 -7.87 4.67
C GLU A 32 -4.82 -8.34 3.90
N ALA A 33 -5.79 -7.43 3.69
CA ALA A 33 -6.96 -7.76 2.88
C ALA A 33 -6.58 -8.00 1.42
N ILE A 34 -5.64 -7.23 0.87
CA ILE A 34 -5.15 -7.46 -0.49
C ILE A 34 -4.46 -8.83 -0.55
N ARG A 35 -3.64 -9.15 0.43
CA ARG A 35 -2.94 -10.45 0.48
C ARG A 35 -3.95 -11.60 0.51
N ALA A 36 -5.01 -11.47 1.31
CA ALA A 36 -6.05 -12.48 1.36
C ALA A 36 -6.77 -12.62 0.02
N GLY A 37 -7.06 -11.50 -0.65
CA GLY A 37 -7.68 -11.51 -1.97
C GLY A 37 -6.79 -12.19 -3.01
N LEU A 38 -5.49 -11.96 -2.95
CA LEU A 38 -4.54 -12.60 -3.86
C LEU A 38 -4.45 -14.11 -3.59
N ALA A 39 -4.60 -14.52 -2.34
CA ALA A 39 -4.60 -15.95 -2.01
C ALA A 39 -5.81 -16.66 -2.62
N GLU A 40 -6.94 -15.97 -2.72
CA GLU A 40 -8.17 -16.55 -3.26
C GLU A 40 -8.29 -16.39 -4.77
N GLU A 41 -7.97 -15.21 -5.30
CA GLU A 41 -8.23 -14.86 -6.69
C GLU A 41 -7.02 -14.21 -7.37
N GLY A 42 -5.82 -14.61 -6.98
CA GLY A 42 -4.60 -13.98 -7.45
C GLY A 42 -4.46 -13.95 -8.96
N LYS A 43 -4.74 -15.07 -9.62
CA LYS A 43 -4.64 -15.14 -11.09
C LYS A 43 -5.55 -14.14 -11.77
N GLU A 44 -6.78 -14.04 -11.29
CA GLU A 44 -7.76 -13.12 -11.85
C GLU A 44 -7.33 -11.67 -11.65
N LEU A 45 -6.89 -11.34 -10.43
CA LEU A 45 -6.43 -9.99 -10.13
C LEU A 45 -5.19 -9.62 -10.94
N VAL A 46 -4.24 -10.53 -11.07
CA VAL A 46 -3.05 -10.31 -11.89
C VAL A 46 -3.44 -10.07 -13.35
N ASN A 47 -4.38 -10.84 -13.88
CA ASN A 47 -4.84 -10.67 -15.25
C ASN A 47 -5.55 -9.34 -15.48
N ARG A 48 -6.25 -8.85 -14.48
CA ARG A 48 -6.97 -7.58 -14.58
C ARG A 48 -6.08 -6.37 -14.41
N ILE A 49 -5.11 -6.46 -13.51
CA ILE A 49 -4.30 -5.31 -13.12
C ILE A 49 -3.02 -5.23 -13.91
N LYS A 50 -2.25 -6.32 -13.97
CA LYS A 50 -1.02 -6.43 -14.77
C LYS A 50 0.01 -5.37 -14.45
N GLY A 51 0.26 -5.14 -13.18
CA GLY A 51 1.23 -4.14 -12.78
C GLY A 51 1.71 -4.29 -11.37
N VAL A 52 2.82 -3.62 -11.07
CA VAL A 52 3.43 -3.58 -9.75
C VAL A 52 3.24 -2.20 -9.15
N PHE A 53 2.66 -2.15 -7.97
CA PHE A 53 2.41 -0.91 -7.24
C PHE A 53 3.37 -0.80 -6.08
N ALA A 54 3.94 0.40 -5.90
CA ALA A 54 4.61 0.74 -4.64
C ALA A 54 3.69 1.72 -3.90
N PHE A 55 3.36 1.41 -2.67
CA PHE A 55 2.57 2.28 -1.81
C PHE A 55 3.50 2.88 -0.77
N LYS A 56 3.74 4.17 -0.89
CA LYS A 56 4.53 4.92 0.06
C LYS A 56 3.57 5.59 1.02
N VAL A 57 3.43 5.01 2.21
CA VAL A 57 2.45 5.45 3.20
C VAL A 57 3.13 6.36 4.20
N THR A 58 2.58 7.56 4.35
CA THR A 58 3.08 8.56 5.30
C THR A 58 2.09 8.71 6.45
N GLY A 59 2.49 9.45 7.48
CA GLY A 59 1.58 9.78 8.56
C GLY A 59 1.15 8.62 9.43
N GLY A 60 1.97 7.60 9.54
CA GLY A 60 1.75 6.56 10.53
C GLY A 60 2.00 7.11 11.93
N ARG A 61 1.89 6.24 12.92
CA ARG A 61 2.09 6.61 14.31
C ARG A 61 3.47 7.24 14.48
N ASP A 62 3.51 8.37 15.17
CA ASP A 62 4.75 9.13 15.41
C ASP A 62 5.45 9.56 14.12
N GLY A 63 4.68 9.77 13.06
CA GLY A 63 5.21 10.21 11.78
C GLY A 63 5.89 9.11 10.98
N ALA A 64 5.65 7.86 11.32
CA ALA A 64 6.28 6.74 10.62
C ALA A 64 5.86 6.69 9.15
N GLU A 65 6.80 6.27 8.31
CA GLU A 65 6.56 6.03 6.89
C GLU A 65 6.86 4.58 6.57
N GLY A 66 6.08 4.01 5.68
CA GLY A 66 6.25 2.63 5.27
C GLY A 66 6.11 2.48 3.77
N LEU A 67 6.75 1.46 3.23
CA LEU A 67 6.68 1.14 1.81
C LEU A 67 6.14 -0.28 1.66
N TRP A 68 5.08 -0.43 0.89
CA TRP A 68 4.56 -1.74 0.51
C TRP A 68 4.67 -1.91 -1.00
N ILE A 69 5.07 -3.08 -1.43
CA ILE A 69 5.08 -3.45 -2.84
C ILE A 69 3.96 -4.46 -3.05
N VAL A 70 3.03 -4.12 -3.92
CA VAL A 70 1.93 -5.01 -4.31
C VAL A 70 2.18 -5.41 -5.75
N ASP A 71 2.60 -6.66 -5.96
CA ASP A 71 2.87 -7.20 -7.27
C ASP A 71 1.62 -7.90 -7.78
N CYS A 72 0.99 -7.30 -8.80
CA CYS A 72 -0.13 -7.91 -9.51
C CYS A 72 0.24 -8.14 -10.97
N LYS A 73 1.46 -8.60 -11.20
CA LYS A 73 1.99 -8.83 -12.54
C LYS A 73 2.58 -10.24 -12.68
N THR A 74 3.10 -10.80 -11.60
CA THR A 74 3.84 -12.05 -11.62
C THR A 74 3.09 -13.11 -10.83
N GLY A 75 2.90 -14.29 -11.43
CA GLY A 75 2.30 -15.44 -10.75
C GLY A 75 0.88 -15.14 -10.27
N THR A 76 0.63 -15.35 -9.02
CA THR A 76 -0.66 -15.08 -8.37
C THR A 76 -0.63 -13.79 -7.54
N GLY A 77 0.45 -13.02 -7.69
CA GLY A 77 0.61 -11.76 -6.97
C GLY A 77 1.22 -11.91 -5.59
N SER A 78 1.65 -10.79 -5.04
CA SER A 78 2.24 -10.78 -3.70
C SER A 78 2.14 -9.40 -3.08
N VAL A 79 2.25 -9.35 -1.77
CA VAL A 79 2.32 -8.11 -1.00
C VAL A 79 3.52 -8.21 -0.08
N GLU A 80 4.42 -7.22 -0.17
CA GLU A 80 5.61 -7.18 0.67
C GLU A 80 5.78 -5.82 1.32
N PHE A 81 6.00 -5.81 2.61
CA PHE A 81 6.40 -4.60 3.31
C PHE A 81 7.91 -4.43 3.18
N GLY A 82 8.35 -3.24 2.75
CA GLY A 82 9.76 -2.98 2.54
C GLY A 82 10.35 -3.67 1.32
N GLY A 83 9.50 -4.08 0.37
CA GLY A 83 9.95 -4.81 -0.80
C GLY A 83 10.86 -3.99 -1.70
N LYS A 84 11.62 -4.67 -2.54
CA LYS A 84 12.64 -4.04 -3.38
C LYS A 84 12.35 -4.11 -4.88
N GLY A 85 11.17 -4.53 -5.27
CA GLY A 85 10.83 -4.63 -6.67
C GLY A 85 10.81 -3.27 -7.35
N LYS A 86 10.88 -3.28 -8.68
CA LYS A 86 10.72 -2.06 -9.47
C LYS A 86 9.24 -1.86 -9.74
N PRO A 87 8.61 -0.82 -9.16
CA PRO A 87 7.20 -0.61 -9.39
C PRO A 87 6.95 0.02 -10.76
N ASP A 88 5.79 -0.28 -11.31
CA ASP A 88 5.32 0.38 -12.52
C ASP A 88 4.67 1.71 -12.16
N VAL A 89 4.13 1.82 -10.94
CA VAL A 89 3.59 3.06 -10.43
C VAL A 89 3.87 3.14 -8.92
N THR A 90 4.19 4.35 -8.46
CA THR A 90 4.38 4.63 -7.04
C THR A 90 3.28 5.57 -6.57
N LEU A 91 2.59 5.18 -5.52
CA LEU A 91 1.56 5.99 -4.89
C LEU A 91 2.07 6.49 -3.56
N THR A 92 1.96 7.79 -3.33
CA THR A 92 2.29 8.38 -2.04
C THR A 92 1.00 8.91 -1.44
N ILE A 93 0.66 8.43 -0.25
CA ILE A 93 -0.61 8.74 0.39
C ILE A 93 -0.46 8.58 1.90
N SER A 94 -1.23 9.35 2.67
CA SER A 94 -1.21 9.20 4.12
C SER A 94 -1.93 7.93 4.57
N ASP A 95 -1.59 7.47 5.76
CA ASP A 95 -2.18 6.28 6.37
C ASP A 95 -3.71 6.37 6.45
N VAL A 96 -4.21 7.51 6.91
CA VAL A 96 -5.66 7.73 7.04
C VAL A 96 -6.34 7.77 5.67
N ASP A 97 -5.73 8.49 4.73
CA ASP A 97 -6.31 8.63 3.40
C ASP A 97 -6.32 7.30 2.64
N LEU A 98 -5.29 6.48 2.83
CA LEU A 98 -5.24 5.17 2.18
C LEU A 98 -6.38 4.27 2.68
N LEU A 99 -6.63 4.30 3.97
CA LEU A 99 -7.73 3.52 4.53
C LEU A 99 -9.07 3.97 3.94
N GLN A 100 -9.29 5.28 3.84
CA GLN A 100 -10.51 5.82 3.25
C GLN A 100 -10.62 5.49 1.77
N LEU A 101 -9.50 5.59 1.05
CA LEU A 101 -9.45 5.27 -0.37
C LEU A 101 -9.86 3.82 -0.62
N MET A 102 -9.26 2.90 0.12
CA MET A 102 -9.50 1.48 -0.10
C MET A 102 -10.84 1.00 0.46
N SER A 103 -11.41 1.73 1.40
CA SER A 103 -12.76 1.40 1.88
C SER A 103 -13.86 2.01 1.00
N GLY A 104 -13.49 2.74 -0.06
CA GLY A 104 -14.43 3.32 -1.00
C GLY A 104 -14.96 4.69 -0.58
N ARG A 105 -14.47 5.24 0.52
CA ARG A 105 -14.94 6.55 1.03
C ARG A 105 -14.25 7.73 0.37
N LEU A 106 -13.14 7.48 -0.31
CA LEU A 106 -12.39 8.52 -1.00
C LEU A 106 -12.19 8.08 -2.44
N ASN A 107 -12.57 8.93 -3.37
CA ASN A 107 -12.44 8.65 -4.80
C ASN A 107 -10.97 8.88 -5.23
N PRO A 108 -10.35 7.93 -5.97
CA PRO A 108 -8.95 8.08 -6.39
C PRO A 108 -8.69 9.32 -7.23
N GLN A 109 -9.59 9.66 -8.14
CA GLN A 109 -9.41 10.85 -8.97
C GLN A 109 -9.47 12.10 -8.14
N GLN A 110 -10.43 12.18 -7.23
CA GLN A 110 -10.57 13.32 -6.34
C GLN A 110 -9.36 13.46 -5.43
N ALA A 111 -8.90 12.34 -4.89
CA ALA A 111 -7.71 12.33 -4.04
C ALA A 111 -6.48 12.83 -4.80
N PHE A 112 -6.36 12.44 -6.07
CA PHE A 112 -5.26 12.88 -6.91
C PHE A 112 -5.35 14.39 -7.18
N PHE A 113 -6.53 14.88 -7.56
CA PHE A 113 -6.70 16.30 -7.86
C PHE A 113 -6.53 17.19 -6.64
N THR A 114 -6.86 16.71 -5.45
CA THR A 114 -6.72 17.50 -4.22
C THR A 114 -5.34 17.35 -3.58
N GLY A 115 -4.44 16.58 -4.20
CA GLY A 115 -3.09 16.41 -3.69
C GLY A 115 -2.95 15.41 -2.55
N ARG A 116 -4.02 14.71 -2.20
CA ARG A 116 -4.00 13.69 -1.14
C ARG A 116 -3.34 12.40 -1.62
N LEU A 117 -3.41 12.15 -2.92
CA LEU A 117 -2.78 11.01 -3.56
C LEU A 117 -1.81 11.53 -4.61
N LYS A 118 -0.55 11.11 -4.50
CA LYS A 118 0.46 11.45 -5.51
C LYS A 118 0.83 10.18 -6.27
N LEU A 119 0.93 10.31 -7.58
CA LEU A 119 1.25 9.19 -8.46
C LEU A 119 2.51 9.51 -9.26
N GLN A 120 3.38 8.53 -9.37
CA GLN A 120 4.56 8.59 -10.24
C GLN A 120 4.64 7.31 -11.03
N GLY A 121 4.90 7.41 -12.33
CA GLY A 121 5.01 6.27 -13.20
C GLY A 121 3.78 6.09 -14.07
N ASN A 122 3.30 4.89 -14.21
CA ASN A 122 2.18 4.58 -15.07
C ASN A 122 0.85 5.06 -14.46
N MET A 123 0.35 6.18 -14.95
CA MET A 123 -0.86 6.81 -14.42
C MET A 123 -2.10 5.95 -14.69
N GLY A 124 -2.17 5.29 -15.85
CA GLY A 124 -3.29 4.40 -16.14
C GLY A 124 -3.37 3.25 -15.15
N LEU A 125 -2.22 2.71 -14.78
CA LEU A 125 -2.16 1.66 -13.78
C LEU A 125 -2.58 2.19 -12.41
N GLY A 126 -2.18 3.41 -12.08
CA GLY A 126 -2.60 4.04 -10.81
C GLY A 126 -4.10 4.12 -10.68
N MET A 127 -4.80 4.38 -11.78
CA MET A 127 -6.26 4.46 -11.77
C MET A 127 -6.91 3.08 -11.60
N ARG A 128 -6.18 2.00 -11.80
CA ARG A 128 -6.70 0.64 -11.58
C ARG A 128 -6.84 0.29 -10.10
N LEU A 129 -6.56 1.22 -9.22
CA LEU A 129 -6.87 1.07 -7.80
C LEU A 129 -8.34 0.73 -7.57
N LYS A 130 -9.20 1.07 -8.51
CA LYS A 130 -10.62 0.71 -8.44
C LYS A 130 -10.84 -0.79 -8.29
N GLU A 131 -9.96 -1.61 -8.88
CA GLU A 131 -10.08 -3.06 -8.77
C GLU A 131 -9.90 -3.49 -7.32
N PHE A 132 -8.96 -2.88 -6.62
CA PHE A 132 -8.77 -3.16 -5.20
C PHE A 132 -9.95 -2.64 -4.39
N GLN A 133 -10.43 -1.43 -4.67
CA GLN A 133 -11.58 -0.88 -3.96
C GLN A 133 -12.78 -1.81 -4.06
N THR A 134 -13.05 -2.32 -5.25
CA THR A 134 -14.17 -3.22 -5.48
C THR A 134 -14.02 -4.50 -4.64
N LYS A 135 -12.81 -5.06 -4.60
CA LYS A 135 -12.55 -6.29 -3.84
C LYS A 135 -12.60 -6.09 -2.34
N LEU A 136 -12.18 -4.92 -1.86
CA LEU A 136 -12.05 -4.66 -0.43
C LEU A 136 -13.29 -4.00 0.17
N SER A 137 -14.19 -3.52 -0.66
CA SER A 137 -15.40 -2.84 -0.18
C SER A 137 -16.18 -3.76 0.75
N GLY A 138 -16.46 -3.28 1.95
CA GLY A 138 -17.17 -4.04 2.96
C GLY A 138 -16.31 -4.99 3.77
N LYS A 139 -15.02 -5.11 3.46
CA LYS A 139 -14.10 -6.00 4.19
C LYS A 139 -13.17 -5.27 5.15
N LEU A 140 -13.19 -3.96 5.12
CA LEU A 140 -12.33 -3.15 5.97
C LEU A 140 -13.07 -2.49 7.12
#